data_94652be5cc41b5f214bc7a51db35dfc2
#
_entry.id   94652be5cc41b5f214bc7a51db35dfc2
#
_cell.length_a   1.000
_cell.length_b   1.000
_cell.length_c   1.000
_cell.angle_alpha   90.00
_cell.angle_beta   90.00
_cell.angle_gamma   90.00
#
_symmetry.space_group_name_H-M   'P 1'
#
loop_
_entity.id
_entity.type
_entity.pdbx_description
1 polymer ?
#
loop_
_entity_poly.entity_id
_entity_poly.type
_entity_poly.pdbx_seq_one_letter_code
_entity_poly.pdbx_strand_id
1 'polypeptide(L)'
;MIEDWVYEELKKDIGLERYNHSILVMENCVDLAKFYNQPIGEAKLAGLLHDCGKFQDKTKILKTIDEFDIILDNIMKKNIALAHGPIGEFIAREKYNIQNENILNAIRYHTTGRENMGLMEKIVFIADLIEPSRKFPGVEEMRKLAYENLNKSIIFALDNNIQFVVERNNLLHLDTIKARNYLLILEDME
;
A
#
# COMPACT_ATOMS: atom_id res chain seq x y z
N MET A 1 1.77 -10.16 -18.98
CA MET A 1 2.82 -9.13 -19.12
C MET A 1 2.12 -7.79 -18.94
N ILE A 2 2.68 -6.83 -18.18
CA ILE A 2 2.10 -5.48 -18.07
C ILE A 2 2.44 -4.75 -19.37
N GLU A 3 1.45 -4.10 -19.98
CA GLU A 3 1.62 -3.36 -21.24
C GLU A 3 2.40 -2.06 -21.03
N ASP A 4 3.19 -1.64 -22.00
CA ASP A 4 4.10 -0.47 -21.90
C ASP A 4 3.37 0.84 -21.59
N TRP A 5 2.15 1.02 -22.12
CA TRP A 5 1.36 2.21 -21.86
C TRP A 5 1.03 2.41 -20.36
N VAL A 6 0.93 1.33 -19.57
CA VAL A 6 0.68 1.40 -18.12
C VAL A 6 1.85 2.11 -17.41
N TYR A 7 3.08 1.76 -17.79
CA TYR A 7 4.27 2.39 -17.23
C TYR A 7 4.37 3.88 -17.59
N GLU A 8 4.11 4.23 -18.86
CA GLU A 8 4.17 5.61 -19.33
C GLU A 8 3.09 6.49 -18.69
N GLU A 9 1.86 6.01 -18.61
CA GLU A 9 0.76 6.75 -17.97
C GLU A 9 0.99 6.92 -16.46
N LEU A 10 1.45 5.86 -15.77
CA LEU A 10 1.77 5.94 -14.34
C LEU A 10 2.85 7.00 -14.09
N LYS A 11 3.96 6.95 -14.84
CA LYS A 11 5.06 7.91 -14.72
C LYS A 11 4.61 9.36 -14.94
N LYS A 12 3.71 9.59 -15.89
CA LYS A 12 3.13 10.91 -16.18
C LYS A 12 2.26 11.40 -15.02
N ASP A 13 1.46 10.53 -14.39
CA ASP A 13 0.53 10.91 -13.33
C ASP A 13 1.24 11.19 -12.01
N ILE A 14 2.15 10.30 -11.59
CA ILE A 14 2.76 10.36 -10.26
C ILE A 14 4.16 10.99 -10.25
N GLY A 15 4.77 11.19 -11.43
CA GLY A 15 6.10 11.77 -11.61
C GLY A 15 7.25 10.79 -11.42
N LEU A 16 8.43 11.19 -11.90
CA LEU A 16 9.60 10.31 -12.01
C LEU A 16 10.05 9.72 -10.66
N GLU A 17 10.11 10.55 -9.61
CA GLU A 17 10.58 10.10 -8.30
C GLU A 17 9.66 9.01 -7.73
N ARG A 18 8.35 9.25 -7.72
CA ARG A 18 7.36 8.30 -7.24
C ARG A 18 7.26 7.07 -8.14
N TYR A 19 7.41 7.25 -9.44
CA TYR A 19 7.48 6.15 -10.40
C TYR A 19 8.67 5.22 -10.10
N ASN A 20 9.86 5.76 -9.86
CA ASN A 20 11.04 4.96 -9.52
C ASN A 20 10.82 4.16 -8.22
N HIS A 21 10.19 4.79 -7.21
CA HIS A 21 9.77 4.09 -6.00
C HIS A 21 8.79 2.94 -6.33
N SER A 22 7.78 3.19 -7.16
CA SER A 22 6.82 2.14 -7.56
C SER A 22 7.47 0.97 -8.29
N ILE A 23 8.54 1.20 -9.06
CA ILE A 23 9.34 0.12 -9.67
C ILE A 23 10.03 -0.73 -8.60
N LEU A 24 10.66 -0.10 -7.59
CA LEU A 24 11.31 -0.84 -6.50
C LEU A 24 10.31 -1.63 -5.66
N VAL A 25 9.14 -1.05 -5.38
CA VAL A 25 8.05 -1.76 -4.68
C VAL A 25 7.54 -2.93 -5.50
N MET A 26 7.34 -2.75 -6.82
CA MET A 26 6.94 -3.82 -7.72
C MET A 26 7.92 -5.00 -7.70
N GLU A 27 9.23 -4.73 -7.76
CA GLU A 27 10.27 -5.76 -7.72
C GLU A 27 10.24 -6.50 -6.37
N ASN A 28 10.11 -5.77 -5.27
CA ASN A 28 10.01 -6.34 -3.93
C ASN A 28 8.73 -7.18 -3.73
N CYS A 29 7.59 -6.73 -4.28
CA CYS A 29 6.35 -7.53 -4.33
C CYS A 29 6.54 -8.85 -5.09
N VAL A 30 7.28 -8.83 -6.21
CA VAL A 30 7.58 -10.04 -6.97
C VAL A 30 8.41 -11.02 -6.15
N ASP A 31 9.41 -10.55 -5.40
CA ASP A 31 10.28 -11.42 -4.60
C ASP A 31 9.52 -12.02 -3.41
N LEU A 32 8.71 -11.22 -2.71
CA LEU A 32 7.84 -11.72 -1.64
C LEU A 32 6.77 -12.68 -2.20
N ALA A 33 6.18 -12.40 -3.36
CA ALA A 33 5.20 -13.29 -3.97
C ALA A 33 5.81 -14.64 -4.34
N LYS A 34 7.05 -14.68 -4.86
CA LYS A 34 7.77 -15.94 -5.08
C LYS A 34 7.97 -16.72 -3.79
N PHE A 35 8.41 -16.02 -2.73
CA PHE A 35 8.66 -16.64 -1.43
C PHE A 35 7.40 -17.23 -0.80
N TYR A 36 6.27 -16.50 -0.90
CA TYR A 36 4.98 -16.90 -0.35
C TYR A 36 4.09 -17.67 -1.33
N ASN A 37 4.61 -18.12 -2.48
CA ASN A 37 3.89 -18.88 -3.50
C ASN A 37 2.61 -18.17 -3.99
N GLN A 38 2.67 -16.85 -4.19
CA GLN A 38 1.56 -16.05 -4.70
C GLN A 38 1.69 -15.78 -6.20
N PRO A 39 0.58 -15.41 -6.88
CA PRO A 39 0.59 -15.08 -8.30
C PRO A 39 1.51 -13.88 -8.60
N ILE A 40 2.67 -14.15 -9.21
CA ILE A 40 3.70 -13.13 -9.50
C ILE A 40 3.16 -11.99 -10.36
N GLY A 41 2.28 -12.30 -11.33
CA GLY A 41 1.67 -11.29 -12.19
C GLY A 41 0.80 -10.30 -11.45
N GLU A 42 0.02 -10.78 -10.47
CA GLU A 42 -0.83 -9.95 -9.61
C GLU A 42 0.03 -9.09 -8.68
N ALA A 43 1.03 -9.68 -8.03
CA ALA A 43 1.95 -8.97 -7.15
C ALA A 43 2.71 -7.86 -7.88
N LYS A 44 3.18 -8.17 -9.09
CA LYS A 44 3.85 -7.20 -9.97
C LYS A 44 2.95 -6.00 -10.28
N LEU A 45 1.70 -6.25 -10.65
CA LEU A 45 0.76 -5.20 -11.02
C LEU A 45 0.30 -4.39 -9.81
N ALA A 46 0.00 -5.05 -8.67
CA ALA A 46 -0.37 -4.39 -7.43
C ALA A 46 0.76 -3.49 -6.91
N GLY A 47 2.01 -3.98 -6.88
CA GLY A 47 3.16 -3.20 -6.47
C GLY A 47 3.45 -2.01 -7.39
N LEU A 48 3.32 -2.16 -8.71
CA LEU A 48 3.48 -1.06 -9.65
C LEU A 48 2.44 0.04 -9.43
N LEU A 49 1.18 -0.34 -9.20
CA LEU A 49 0.04 0.59 -9.13
C LEU A 49 -0.32 1.04 -7.70
N HIS A 50 0.37 0.56 -6.64
CA HIS A 50 -0.02 0.86 -5.26
C HIS A 50 -0.18 2.37 -4.99
N ASP A 51 0.66 3.19 -5.60
CA ASP A 51 0.70 4.64 -5.45
C ASP A 51 0.07 5.41 -6.63
N CYS A 52 -0.69 4.77 -7.52
CA CYS A 52 -1.28 5.44 -8.69
C CYS A 52 -2.28 6.56 -8.33
N GLY A 53 -2.77 6.60 -7.08
CA GLY A 53 -3.58 7.69 -6.53
C GLY A 53 -2.78 8.90 -6.02
N LYS A 54 -1.44 8.84 -6.01
CA LYS A 54 -0.57 9.96 -5.58
C LYS A 54 -0.23 10.88 -6.74
N PHE A 55 -1.20 11.63 -7.23
CA PHE A 55 -0.96 12.62 -8.28
C PHE A 55 0.05 13.70 -7.86
N GLN A 56 0.85 14.18 -8.80
CA GLN A 56 1.69 15.38 -8.61
C GLN A 56 0.84 16.63 -8.36
N ASP A 57 -0.26 16.75 -9.09
CA ASP A 57 -1.19 17.86 -8.97
C ASP A 57 -2.26 17.56 -7.91
N LYS A 58 -2.17 18.23 -6.77
CA LYS A 58 -3.13 18.11 -5.67
C LYS A 58 -4.56 18.48 -6.08
N THR A 59 -4.74 19.32 -7.10
CA THR A 59 -6.08 19.68 -7.59
C THR A 59 -6.75 18.50 -8.28
N LYS A 60 -5.98 17.59 -8.89
CA LYS A 60 -6.50 16.34 -9.45
C LYS A 60 -7.12 15.45 -8.38
N ILE A 61 -6.49 15.37 -7.19
CA ILE A 61 -6.99 14.55 -6.07
C ILE A 61 -8.43 14.96 -5.72
N LEU A 62 -8.64 16.25 -5.46
CA LEU A 62 -9.97 16.76 -5.09
C LEU A 62 -11.00 16.60 -6.22
N LYS A 63 -10.59 16.85 -7.46
CA LYS A 63 -11.44 16.63 -8.63
C LYS A 63 -11.84 15.17 -8.78
N THR A 64 -10.90 14.25 -8.63
CA THR A 64 -11.17 12.80 -8.71
C THR A 64 -12.13 12.35 -7.60
N ILE A 65 -11.95 12.84 -6.37
CA ILE A 65 -12.87 12.53 -5.26
C ILE A 65 -14.30 13.03 -5.59
N ASP A 66 -14.44 14.24 -6.08
CA ASP A 66 -15.72 14.91 -6.35
C ASP A 66 -16.40 14.32 -7.59
N GLU A 67 -15.66 14.11 -8.67
CA GLU A 67 -16.17 13.60 -9.96
C GLU A 67 -16.69 12.15 -9.86
N PHE A 68 -16.09 11.36 -8.98
CA PHE A 68 -16.38 9.93 -8.86
C PHE A 68 -17.00 9.53 -7.52
N ASP A 69 -17.49 10.49 -6.75
CA ASP A 69 -18.17 10.28 -5.46
C ASP A 69 -17.38 9.33 -4.51
N ILE A 70 -16.03 9.46 -4.47
CA ILE A 70 -15.20 8.59 -3.63
C ILE A 70 -15.48 8.89 -2.17
N ILE A 71 -16.03 7.89 -1.46
CA ILE A 71 -16.37 8.03 -0.05
C ILE A 71 -15.11 7.94 0.80
N LEU A 72 -14.74 9.06 1.40
CA LEU A 72 -13.67 9.15 2.39
C LEU A 72 -14.25 9.26 3.80
N ASP A 73 -13.61 8.60 4.75
CA ASP A 73 -13.94 8.81 6.16
C ASP A 73 -13.44 10.18 6.69
N ASN A 74 -13.78 10.47 7.93
CA ASN A 74 -13.46 11.77 8.53
C ASN A 74 -11.95 11.99 8.74
N ILE A 75 -11.16 10.93 8.91
CA ILE A 75 -9.71 11.00 9.09
C ILE A 75 -9.05 11.29 7.74
N MET A 76 -9.44 10.57 6.70
CA MET A 76 -8.96 10.78 5.33
C MET A 76 -9.31 12.19 4.81
N LYS A 77 -10.51 12.70 5.12
CA LYS A 77 -10.91 14.08 4.79
C LYS A 77 -10.03 15.13 5.45
N LYS A 78 -9.52 14.87 6.64
CA LYS A 78 -8.60 15.76 7.38
C LYS A 78 -7.14 15.53 7.00
N ASN A 79 -6.77 14.32 6.64
CA ASN A 79 -5.43 13.94 6.17
C ASN A 79 -5.53 13.31 4.77
N ILE A 80 -5.65 14.18 3.78
CA ILE A 80 -5.84 13.79 2.37
C ILE A 80 -4.70 12.90 1.86
N ALA A 81 -3.55 12.89 2.54
CA ALA A 81 -2.46 12.00 2.18
C ALA A 81 -2.82 10.51 2.34
N LEU A 82 -3.79 10.18 3.21
CA LEU A 82 -4.28 8.80 3.36
C LEU A 82 -5.29 8.41 2.27
N ALA A 83 -5.89 9.39 1.58
CA ALA A 83 -6.90 9.14 0.57
C ALA A 83 -6.36 8.52 -0.72
N HIS A 84 -5.02 8.54 -0.93
CA HIS A 84 -4.44 7.98 -2.16
C HIS A 84 -4.69 6.47 -2.32
N GLY A 85 -4.89 5.71 -1.23
CA GLY A 85 -5.27 4.30 -1.30
C GLY A 85 -6.64 4.10 -1.98
N PRO A 86 -7.74 4.63 -1.43
CA PRO A 86 -9.06 4.58 -2.06
C PRO A 86 -9.10 5.20 -3.47
N ILE A 87 -8.40 6.32 -3.69
CA ILE A 87 -8.28 6.95 -5.01
C ILE A 87 -7.53 6.03 -5.97
N GLY A 88 -6.44 5.42 -5.52
CA GLY A 88 -5.64 4.48 -6.30
C GLY A 88 -6.43 3.24 -6.71
N GLU A 89 -7.22 2.66 -5.81
CA GLU A 89 -8.13 1.56 -6.14
C GLU A 89 -9.08 1.95 -7.27
N PHE A 90 -9.72 3.12 -7.13
CA PHE A 90 -10.64 3.63 -8.15
C PHE A 90 -9.93 3.81 -9.51
N ILE A 91 -8.74 4.46 -9.52
CA ILE A 91 -7.96 4.68 -10.74
C ILE A 91 -7.50 3.35 -11.34
N ALA A 92 -7.08 2.39 -10.51
CA ALA A 92 -6.69 1.06 -10.98
C ALA A 92 -7.86 0.37 -11.69
N ARG A 93 -9.07 0.50 -11.16
CA ARG A 93 -10.29 -0.05 -11.75
C ARG A 93 -10.67 0.64 -13.06
N GLU A 94 -10.78 1.96 -13.08
CA GLU A 94 -11.33 2.72 -14.20
C GLU A 94 -10.30 3.00 -15.30
N LYS A 95 -9.09 3.42 -14.93
CA LYS A 95 -8.06 3.80 -15.90
C LYS A 95 -7.23 2.63 -16.38
N TYR A 96 -6.85 1.73 -15.46
CA TYR A 96 -6.00 0.56 -15.78
C TYR A 96 -6.81 -0.72 -15.98
N ASN A 97 -8.15 -0.65 -15.95
CA ASN A 97 -9.08 -1.77 -16.18
C ASN A 97 -8.80 -3.01 -15.31
N ILE A 98 -8.40 -2.79 -14.05
CA ILE A 98 -8.15 -3.86 -13.10
C ILE A 98 -9.47 -4.29 -12.48
N GLN A 99 -9.81 -5.59 -12.62
CA GLN A 99 -11.04 -6.17 -12.04
C GLN A 99 -10.75 -7.18 -10.92
N ASN A 100 -9.47 -7.48 -10.67
CA ASN A 100 -9.05 -8.41 -9.64
C ASN A 100 -9.10 -7.74 -8.26
N GLU A 101 -10.01 -8.19 -7.41
CA GLU A 101 -10.23 -7.62 -6.07
C GLU A 101 -9.01 -7.77 -5.15
N ASN A 102 -8.15 -8.80 -5.33
CA ASN A 102 -6.91 -8.92 -4.56
C ASN A 102 -5.95 -7.77 -4.85
N ILE A 103 -5.83 -7.38 -6.14
CA ILE A 103 -5.00 -6.25 -6.57
C ILE A 103 -5.61 -4.94 -6.06
N LEU A 104 -6.90 -4.76 -6.25
CA LEU A 104 -7.61 -3.54 -5.85
C LEU A 104 -7.56 -3.31 -4.34
N ASN A 105 -7.80 -4.36 -3.55
CA ASN A 105 -7.68 -4.28 -2.09
C ASN A 105 -6.24 -4.02 -1.64
N ALA A 106 -5.25 -4.64 -2.29
CA ALA A 106 -3.84 -4.38 -2.00
C ALA A 106 -3.49 -2.89 -2.25
N ILE A 107 -3.97 -2.29 -3.34
CA ILE A 107 -3.80 -0.86 -3.63
C ILE A 107 -4.54 -0.01 -2.59
N ARG A 108 -5.80 -0.34 -2.26
CA ARG A 108 -6.62 0.42 -1.34
C ARG A 108 -6.03 0.51 0.07
N TYR A 109 -5.55 -0.61 0.59
CA TYR A 109 -5.17 -0.76 1.99
C TYR A 109 -3.66 -0.74 2.25
N HIS A 110 -2.82 -0.49 1.24
CA HIS A 110 -1.36 -0.53 1.42
C HIS A 110 -0.81 0.47 2.44
N THR A 111 -1.54 1.55 2.73
CA THR A 111 -1.09 2.59 3.69
C THR A 111 -1.58 2.34 5.11
N THR A 112 -2.84 1.97 5.26
CA THR A 112 -3.49 1.82 6.58
C THR A 112 -3.48 0.39 7.09
N GLY A 113 -3.39 -0.57 6.20
CA GLY A 113 -3.82 -1.93 6.46
C GLY A 113 -5.33 -2.00 6.68
N ARG A 114 -5.84 -3.17 7.02
CA ARG A 114 -7.20 -3.40 7.51
C ARG A 114 -7.28 -4.71 8.30
N GLU A 115 -8.35 -4.90 9.03
CA GLU A 115 -8.68 -6.20 9.61
C GLU A 115 -8.78 -7.26 8.51
N ASN A 116 -8.27 -8.46 8.79
CA ASN A 116 -8.30 -9.60 7.88
C ASN A 116 -7.72 -9.32 6.48
N MET A 117 -6.52 -8.72 6.43
CA MET A 117 -5.79 -8.56 5.17
C MET A 117 -5.51 -9.91 4.52
N GLY A 118 -5.81 -10.02 3.22
CA GLY A 118 -5.35 -11.13 2.39
C GLY A 118 -3.84 -11.11 2.17
N LEU A 119 -3.28 -12.25 1.72
CA LEU A 119 -1.81 -12.37 1.57
C LEU A 119 -1.24 -11.36 0.55
N MET A 120 -1.95 -11.05 -0.52
CA MET A 120 -1.53 -10.03 -1.50
C MET A 120 -1.51 -8.63 -0.87
N GLU A 121 -2.50 -8.28 -0.04
CA GLU A 121 -2.52 -7.01 0.69
C GLU A 121 -1.33 -6.89 1.63
N LYS A 122 -1.01 -7.97 2.37
CA LYS A 122 0.16 -8.06 3.27
C LYS A 122 1.47 -7.88 2.52
N ILE A 123 1.61 -8.51 1.35
CA ILE A 123 2.80 -8.40 0.51
C ILE A 123 3.01 -6.96 0.05
N VAL A 124 1.98 -6.31 -0.50
CA VAL A 124 2.11 -4.93 -0.98
C VAL A 124 2.36 -3.95 0.16
N PHE A 125 1.64 -4.12 1.30
CA PHE A 125 1.82 -3.30 2.50
C PHE A 125 3.27 -3.31 2.98
N ILE A 126 3.87 -4.50 3.13
CA ILE A 126 5.24 -4.59 3.62
C ILE A 126 6.28 -4.22 2.57
N ALA A 127 6.03 -4.54 1.29
CA ALA A 127 6.93 -4.25 0.19
C ALA A 127 7.20 -2.75 0.03
N ASP A 128 6.18 -1.90 0.20
CA ASP A 128 6.34 -0.44 0.19
C ASP A 128 7.29 0.06 1.28
N LEU A 129 7.23 -0.56 2.46
CA LEU A 129 8.03 -0.15 3.62
C LEU A 129 9.47 -0.65 3.59
N ILE A 130 9.73 -1.79 2.92
CA ILE A 130 11.04 -2.44 2.95
C ILE A 130 11.80 -2.39 1.63
N GLU A 131 11.28 -1.72 0.59
CA GLU A 131 11.98 -1.62 -0.69
C GLU A 131 13.40 -1.06 -0.52
N PRO A 132 14.35 -1.39 -1.44
CA PRO A 132 15.79 -1.18 -1.20
C PRO A 132 16.22 0.27 -0.92
N SER A 133 15.46 1.28 -1.37
CA SER A 133 15.81 2.68 -1.12
C SER A 133 15.42 3.18 0.28
N ARG A 134 14.58 2.45 1.01
CA ARG A 134 14.12 2.81 2.35
C ARG A 134 15.27 2.76 3.36
N LYS A 135 15.42 3.87 4.12
CA LYS A 135 16.48 4.02 5.13
C LYS A 135 15.91 4.72 6.36
N PHE A 136 15.27 3.97 7.23
CA PHE A 136 14.76 4.46 8.51
C PHE A 136 15.04 3.44 9.63
N PRO A 137 15.02 3.84 10.90
CA PRO A 137 15.26 2.91 12.02
C PRO A 137 14.26 1.75 12.00
N GLY A 138 14.76 0.51 12.07
CA GLY A 138 13.95 -0.70 12.08
C GLY A 138 13.68 -1.33 10.70
N VAL A 139 14.06 -0.68 9.57
CA VAL A 139 13.79 -1.23 8.23
C VAL A 139 14.48 -2.59 8.00
N GLU A 140 15.70 -2.77 8.51
CA GLU A 140 16.42 -4.06 8.35
C GLU A 140 15.76 -5.19 9.14
N GLU A 141 15.20 -4.90 10.31
CA GLU A 141 14.43 -5.87 11.06
C GLU A 141 13.13 -6.23 10.34
N MET A 142 12.43 -5.24 9.75
CA MET A 142 11.25 -5.50 8.90
C MET A 142 11.61 -6.40 7.72
N ARG A 143 12.75 -6.14 7.04
CA ARG A 143 13.23 -6.95 5.91
C ARG A 143 13.45 -8.40 6.32
N LYS A 144 14.12 -8.62 7.45
CA LYS A 144 14.35 -9.96 7.99
C LYS A 144 13.03 -10.66 8.32
N LEU A 145 12.19 -10.02 9.12
CA LEU A 145 10.88 -10.56 9.52
C LEU A 145 9.97 -10.84 8.33
N ALA A 146 10.04 -10.05 7.24
CA ALA A 146 9.21 -10.26 6.04
C ALA A 146 9.42 -11.63 5.38
N TYR A 147 10.57 -12.27 5.60
CA TYR A 147 10.88 -13.61 5.11
C TYR A 147 10.87 -14.69 6.20
N GLU A 148 10.70 -14.34 7.47
CA GLU A 148 10.56 -15.29 8.58
C GLU A 148 9.09 -15.47 8.98
N ASN A 149 8.39 -14.36 9.21
CA ASN A 149 6.98 -14.30 9.57
C ASN A 149 6.38 -12.96 9.11
N LEU A 150 5.60 -12.98 8.04
CA LEU A 150 5.01 -11.79 7.44
C LEU A 150 4.11 -11.02 8.40
N ASN A 151 3.33 -11.71 9.23
CA ASN A 151 2.47 -11.07 10.22
C ASN A 151 3.30 -10.28 11.23
N LYS A 152 4.38 -10.86 11.77
CA LYS A 152 5.28 -10.18 12.71
C LYS A 152 5.96 -8.97 12.07
N SER A 153 6.36 -9.06 10.80
CA SER A 153 6.90 -7.90 10.07
C SER A 153 5.88 -6.76 9.97
N ILE A 154 4.62 -7.09 9.67
CA ILE A 154 3.55 -6.10 9.56
C ILE A 154 3.17 -5.53 10.93
N ILE A 155 3.09 -6.33 11.99
CA ILE A 155 2.86 -5.86 13.35
C ILE A 155 3.94 -4.85 13.74
N PHE A 156 5.21 -5.19 13.53
CA PHE A 156 6.33 -4.30 13.81
C PHE A 156 6.25 -2.98 13.02
N ALA A 157 5.85 -3.05 11.75
CA ALA A 157 5.64 -1.87 10.91
C ALA A 157 4.48 -0.99 11.42
N LEU A 158 3.35 -1.62 11.79
CA LEU A 158 2.18 -0.93 12.33
C LEU A 158 2.48 -0.27 13.68
N ASP A 159 3.23 -0.94 14.57
CA ASP A 159 3.66 -0.39 15.86
C ASP A 159 4.50 0.87 15.68
N ASN A 160 5.50 0.82 14.79
CA ASN A 160 6.33 1.98 14.47
C ASN A 160 5.51 3.12 13.85
N ASN A 161 4.58 2.81 12.96
CA ASN A 161 3.70 3.81 12.34
C ASN A 161 2.77 4.47 13.38
N ILE A 162 2.14 3.67 14.24
CA ILE A 162 1.26 4.18 15.31
C ILE A 162 2.04 5.12 16.23
N GLN A 163 3.23 4.70 16.68
CA GLN A 163 4.08 5.53 17.54
C GLN A 163 4.46 6.84 16.82
N PHE A 164 4.90 6.77 15.57
CA PHE A 164 5.25 7.94 14.77
C PHE A 164 4.10 8.94 14.62
N VAL A 165 2.86 8.44 14.40
CA VAL A 165 1.67 9.27 14.24
C VAL A 165 1.29 9.94 15.57
N VAL A 166 1.33 9.18 16.67
CA VAL A 166 0.99 9.68 18.01
C VAL A 166 2.01 10.72 18.52
N GLU A 167 3.31 10.47 18.34
CA GLU A 167 4.37 11.42 18.74
C GLU A 167 4.26 12.78 18.03
N ARG A 168 3.64 12.80 16.83
CA ARG A 168 3.40 14.04 16.07
C ARG A 168 2.04 14.67 16.29
N ASN A 169 1.25 14.15 17.22
CA ASN A 169 -0.12 14.59 17.47
C ASN A 169 -1.00 14.58 16.19
N ASN A 170 -0.74 13.63 15.28
CA ASN A 170 -1.52 13.45 14.06
C ASN A 170 -2.69 12.50 14.29
N LEU A 171 -3.68 12.57 13.37
CA LEU A 171 -4.82 11.66 13.39
C LEU A 171 -4.40 10.24 12.98
N LEU A 172 -4.73 9.27 13.82
CA LEU A 172 -4.47 7.85 13.56
C LEU A 172 -5.71 7.19 12.96
N HIS A 173 -5.52 6.53 11.81
CA HIS A 173 -6.61 5.82 11.14
C HIS A 173 -7.02 4.57 11.91
N LEU A 174 -8.34 4.33 12.06
CA LEU A 174 -8.85 3.20 12.84
C LEU A 174 -8.48 1.84 12.22
N ASP A 175 -8.40 1.76 10.90
CA ASP A 175 -8.04 0.50 10.23
C ASP A 175 -6.60 0.09 10.54
N THR A 176 -5.67 1.03 10.78
CA THR A 176 -4.32 0.74 11.24
C THR A 176 -4.32 0.01 12.59
N ILE A 177 -5.16 0.45 13.53
CA ILE A 177 -5.33 -0.19 14.85
C ILE A 177 -6.00 -1.57 14.69
N LYS A 178 -7.04 -1.67 13.87
CA LYS A 178 -7.75 -2.93 13.62
C LYS A 178 -6.85 -3.96 12.97
N ALA A 179 -6.06 -3.55 11.95
CA ALA A 179 -5.07 -4.41 11.29
C ALA A 179 -4.08 -5.00 12.30
N ARG A 180 -3.49 -4.13 13.14
CA ARG A 180 -2.56 -4.54 14.17
C ARG A 180 -3.17 -5.54 15.17
N ASN A 181 -4.32 -5.18 15.74
CA ASN A 181 -4.96 -6.01 16.75
C ASN A 181 -5.40 -7.37 16.18
N TYR A 182 -5.90 -7.39 14.95
CA TYR A 182 -6.25 -8.63 14.26
C TYR A 182 -5.04 -9.55 14.07
N LEU A 183 -3.91 -9.01 13.64
CA LEU A 183 -2.68 -9.79 13.45
C LEU A 183 -2.11 -10.30 14.76
N LEU A 184 -2.17 -9.53 15.86
CA LEU A 184 -1.77 -10.00 17.19
C LEU A 184 -2.61 -11.16 17.66
N ILE A 185 -3.93 -11.10 17.48
CA ILE A 185 -4.84 -12.20 17.84
C ILE A 185 -4.47 -13.47 17.05
N LEU A 186 -4.14 -13.35 15.77
CA LEU A 186 -3.71 -14.51 14.96
C LEU A 186 -2.41 -15.13 15.46
N GLU A 187 -1.42 -14.30 15.80
CA GLU A 187 -0.10 -14.78 16.30
C GLU A 187 -0.20 -15.42 17.70
N ASP A 188 -1.15 -14.98 18.54
CA ASP A 188 -1.40 -15.58 19.86
C ASP A 188 -2.14 -16.95 19.77
N MET A 189 -2.71 -17.29 18.61
CA MET A 189 -3.43 -18.55 18.37
C MET A 189 -2.53 -19.65 17.74
N GLU A 190 -1.33 -19.29 17.24
CA GLU A 190 -0.34 -20.20 16.68
C GLU A 190 0.69 -20.63 17.74
#